data_864de504354b738c9f555fdc3e782204
#
_entry.id   864de504354b738c9f555fdc3e782204
#
_cell.length_a   1.000
_cell.length_b   1.000
_cell.length_c   1.000
_cell.angle_alpha   90.00
_cell.angle_beta   90.00
_cell.angle_gamma   90.00
#
_symmetry.space_group_name_H-M   'P 1'
#
loop_
_entity.id
_entity.type
_entity.pdbx_description
1 polymer ?
#
loop_
_entity_poly.entity_id
_entity_poly.type
_entity_poly.pdbx_seq_one_letter_code
_entity_poly.pdbx_strand_id
1 'polypeptide(L)'
;MSQTLTVAAAQFASHIGDPDANFEEHHAWVAEARAAEADVLVFPELSLAGHYGAERLLDITMKRNDPRLLALSRAAGETILVVGFIEEGPAAQFYNAAGVYKGGRCIYLHRKINLPSYGKLIETKHYAQGRFVDTHAIGEDWRLGLLICADLWNPALTHLSFLHGATLLVSPISSGVEAVGEGFDNPAGWAATMHFYSMMYGAPSVMVNRVGPEQDLTFWGG
;
A
#
# COMPACT_ATOMS: atom_id res chain seq x y z
N MET A 1 -25.66 15.69 -2.95
CA MET A 1 -25.62 14.20 -2.80
C MET A 1 -24.16 13.82 -2.76
N SER A 2 -23.70 13.06 -1.75
CA SER A 2 -22.30 12.64 -1.71
C SER A 2 -22.00 11.79 -2.94
N GLN A 3 -20.87 12.05 -3.58
CA GLN A 3 -20.42 11.30 -4.75
C GLN A 3 -20.04 9.88 -4.31
N THR A 4 -20.56 8.86 -4.98
CA THR A 4 -20.13 7.46 -4.76
C THR A 4 -18.70 7.30 -5.27
N LEU A 5 -17.87 6.57 -4.52
CA LEU A 5 -16.51 6.20 -4.92
C LEU A 5 -16.41 4.68 -5.04
N THR A 6 -16.04 4.20 -6.21
CA THR A 6 -15.78 2.77 -6.46
C THR A 6 -14.31 2.46 -6.25
N VAL A 7 -14.00 1.60 -5.28
CA VAL A 7 -12.62 1.18 -4.98
C VAL A 7 -12.43 -0.29 -5.34
N ALA A 8 -11.46 -0.58 -6.18
CA ALA A 8 -11.01 -1.93 -6.51
C ALA A 8 -9.80 -2.30 -5.63
N ALA A 9 -9.80 -3.51 -5.10
CA ALA A 9 -8.71 -4.08 -4.29
C ALA A 9 -8.04 -5.22 -5.06
N ALA A 10 -6.79 -5.07 -5.45
CA ALA A 10 -6.02 -6.10 -6.15
C ALA A 10 -5.34 -7.03 -5.14
N GLN A 11 -5.81 -8.27 -5.04
CA GLN A 11 -5.21 -9.28 -4.16
C GLN A 11 -4.50 -10.35 -4.97
N PHE A 12 -3.19 -10.33 -4.97
CA PHE A 12 -2.37 -11.29 -5.73
C PHE A 12 -1.05 -11.62 -5.02
N ALA A 13 -0.38 -12.67 -5.48
CA ALA A 13 0.96 -13.05 -5.04
C ALA A 13 1.99 -12.35 -5.91
N SER A 14 2.75 -11.42 -5.36
CA SER A 14 3.84 -10.76 -6.10
C SER A 14 5.01 -11.70 -6.33
N HIS A 15 5.69 -11.54 -7.46
CA HIS A 15 6.94 -12.22 -7.77
C HIS A 15 8.10 -11.57 -7.01
N ILE A 16 8.77 -12.33 -6.14
CA ILE A 16 9.83 -11.82 -5.26
C ILE A 16 11.00 -11.29 -6.10
N GLY A 17 11.33 -10.01 -5.93
CA GLY A 17 12.48 -9.41 -6.59
C GLY A 17 12.41 -9.36 -8.12
N ASP A 18 11.23 -9.51 -8.71
CA ASP A 18 10.99 -9.42 -10.14
C ASP A 18 9.97 -8.32 -10.47
N PRO A 19 10.41 -7.06 -10.54
CA PRO A 19 9.52 -5.94 -10.84
C PRO A 19 8.88 -6.04 -12.24
N ASP A 20 9.53 -6.65 -13.21
CA ASP A 20 8.99 -6.71 -14.58
C ASP A 20 7.78 -7.65 -14.63
N ALA A 21 7.87 -8.84 -14.05
CA ALA A 21 6.71 -9.73 -13.88
C ALA A 21 5.60 -9.09 -13.04
N ASN A 22 5.96 -8.36 -11.98
CA ASN A 22 4.96 -7.65 -11.17
C ASN A 22 4.30 -6.50 -11.95
N PHE A 23 5.01 -5.79 -12.84
CA PHE A 23 4.38 -4.80 -13.72
C PHE A 23 3.37 -5.42 -14.69
N GLU A 24 3.64 -6.62 -15.21
CA GLU A 24 2.69 -7.35 -16.06
C GLU A 24 1.39 -7.66 -15.29
N GLU A 25 1.50 -8.16 -14.05
CA GLU A 25 0.37 -8.37 -13.16
C GLU A 25 -0.40 -7.07 -12.89
N HIS A 26 0.30 -5.98 -12.59
CA HIS A 26 -0.33 -4.68 -12.37
C HIS A 26 -1.09 -4.18 -13.60
N HIS A 27 -0.56 -4.40 -14.81
CA HIS A 27 -1.27 -4.06 -16.04
C HIS A 27 -2.54 -4.87 -16.23
N ALA A 28 -2.56 -6.14 -15.88
CA ALA A 28 -3.76 -6.98 -15.92
C ALA A 28 -4.83 -6.44 -14.94
N TRP A 29 -4.44 -6.16 -13.69
CA TRP A 29 -5.35 -5.57 -12.69
C TRP A 29 -5.88 -4.19 -13.09
N VAL A 30 -5.05 -3.37 -13.74
CA VAL A 30 -5.49 -2.07 -14.29
C VAL A 30 -6.56 -2.28 -15.36
N ALA A 31 -6.43 -3.27 -16.22
CA ALA A 31 -7.44 -3.57 -17.23
C ALA A 31 -8.79 -4.00 -16.59
N GLU A 32 -8.74 -4.85 -15.56
CA GLU A 32 -9.92 -5.28 -14.80
C GLU A 32 -10.59 -4.11 -14.07
N ALA A 33 -9.81 -3.28 -13.37
CA ALA A 33 -10.34 -2.12 -12.65
C ALA A 33 -11.03 -1.12 -13.59
N ARG A 34 -10.45 -0.89 -14.78
CA ARG A 34 -11.07 -0.05 -15.81
C ARG A 34 -12.36 -0.65 -16.36
N ALA A 35 -12.40 -1.96 -16.58
CA ALA A 35 -13.62 -2.66 -17.02
C ALA A 35 -14.73 -2.57 -15.97
N ALA A 36 -14.36 -2.52 -14.69
CA ALA A 36 -15.26 -2.33 -13.55
C ALA A 36 -15.57 -0.85 -13.25
N GLU A 37 -15.08 0.10 -14.05
CA GLU A 37 -15.24 1.54 -13.84
C GLU A 37 -14.83 2.01 -12.44
N ALA A 38 -13.75 1.41 -11.91
CA ALA A 38 -13.24 1.78 -10.59
C ALA A 38 -12.57 3.15 -10.60
N ASP A 39 -12.91 3.98 -9.61
CA ASP A 39 -12.28 5.30 -9.40
C ASP A 39 -10.86 5.17 -8.84
N VAL A 40 -10.66 4.17 -7.96
CA VAL A 40 -9.39 3.90 -7.29
C VAL A 40 -9.08 2.41 -7.37
N LEU A 41 -7.84 2.07 -7.73
CA LEU A 41 -7.31 0.71 -7.64
C LEU A 41 -6.17 0.69 -6.62
N VAL A 42 -6.30 -0.17 -5.62
CA VAL A 42 -5.31 -0.31 -4.54
C VAL A 42 -4.58 -1.63 -4.69
N PHE A 43 -3.27 -1.56 -4.76
CA PHE A 43 -2.36 -2.72 -4.74
C PHE A 43 -1.81 -2.95 -3.32
N PRO A 44 -1.36 -4.16 -2.99
CA PRO A 44 -0.74 -4.47 -1.71
C PRO A 44 0.55 -3.68 -1.44
N GLU A 45 0.98 -3.67 -0.19
CA GLU A 45 2.30 -3.21 0.20
C GLU A 45 3.40 -3.98 -0.55
N LEU A 46 4.43 -3.26 -1.01
CA LEU A 46 5.55 -3.83 -1.77
C LEU A 46 5.11 -4.66 -2.99
N SER A 47 3.98 -4.34 -3.60
CA SER A 47 3.38 -5.14 -4.68
C SER A 47 4.28 -5.28 -5.90
N LEU A 48 5.19 -4.33 -6.14
CA LEU A 48 6.18 -4.39 -7.22
C LEU A 48 7.49 -5.11 -6.84
N ALA A 49 7.70 -5.42 -5.55
CA ALA A 49 8.95 -5.99 -5.07
C ALA A 49 8.80 -7.41 -4.48
N GLY A 50 7.63 -7.73 -3.92
CA GLY A 50 7.45 -8.83 -2.99
C GLY A 50 7.87 -8.46 -1.57
N HIS A 51 7.45 -9.23 -0.57
CA HIS A 51 7.74 -8.95 0.84
C HIS A 51 9.25 -9.05 1.13
N TYR A 52 9.88 -10.11 0.63
CA TYR A 52 11.32 -10.34 0.76
C TYR A 52 12.15 -9.71 -0.38
N GLY A 53 11.55 -8.88 -1.23
CA GLY A 53 12.25 -8.21 -2.32
C GLY A 53 13.45 -7.36 -1.88
N ALA A 54 13.47 -6.90 -0.62
CA ALA A 54 14.56 -6.13 -0.06
C ALA A 54 15.94 -6.85 -0.04
N GLU A 55 15.98 -8.17 -0.20
CA GLU A 55 17.22 -8.92 -0.39
C GLU A 55 17.93 -8.55 -1.69
N ARG A 56 17.19 -8.05 -2.70
CA ARG A 56 17.69 -7.54 -3.99
C ARG A 56 17.52 -6.04 -4.13
N LEU A 57 17.56 -5.32 -3.03
CA LEU A 57 17.18 -3.91 -2.91
C LEU A 57 17.77 -3.03 -4.03
N LEU A 58 19.07 -3.13 -4.30
CA LEU A 58 19.74 -2.29 -5.30
C LEU A 58 19.29 -2.54 -6.75
N ASP A 59 18.78 -3.75 -7.04
CA ASP A 59 18.37 -4.15 -8.39
C ASP A 59 16.91 -3.74 -8.69
N ILE A 60 16.09 -3.59 -7.64
CA ILE A 60 14.63 -3.48 -7.79
C ILE A 60 14.04 -2.15 -7.30
N THR A 61 14.87 -1.27 -6.72
CA THR A 61 14.40 0.04 -6.29
C THR A 61 14.08 0.93 -7.49
N MET A 62 13.14 1.81 -7.29
CA MET A 62 12.76 2.79 -8.30
C MET A 62 12.46 4.16 -7.70
N LYS A 63 12.62 5.21 -8.49
CA LYS A 63 12.19 6.55 -8.08
C LYS A 63 10.68 6.69 -8.23
N ARG A 64 10.07 7.58 -7.45
CA ARG A 64 8.63 7.86 -7.56
C ARG A 64 8.15 8.22 -8.97
N ASN A 65 9.04 8.74 -9.80
CA ASN A 65 8.77 9.10 -11.20
C ASN A 65 9.41 8.10 -12.19
N ASP A 66 9.59 6.83 -11.79
CA ASP A 66 10.04 5.78 -12.72
C ASP A 66 9.14 5.73 -13.95
N PRO A 67 9.70 5.69 -15.15
CA PRO A 67 8.91 5.69 -16.39
C PRO A 67 7.85 4.58 -16.46
N ARG A 68 8.09 3.42 -15.84
CA ARG A 68 7.14 2.27 -15.80
C ARG A 68 5.93 2.59 -14.93
N LEU A 69 6.12 3.20 -13.75
CA LEU A 69 5.04 3.68 -12.88
C LEU A 69 4.18 4.73 -13.58
N LEU A 70 4.82 5.67 -14.28
CA LEU A 70 4.10 6.70 -15.03
C LEU A 70 3.35 6.11 -16.24
N ALA A 71 3.92 5.09 -16.89
CA ALA A 71 3.27 4.37 -17.99
C ALA A 71 2.05 3.59 -17.49
N LEU A 72 2.19 2.85 -16.38
CA LEU A 72 1.08 2.15 -15.73
C LEU A 72 -0.08 3.11 -15.40
N SER A 73 0.24 4.28 -14.84
CA SER A 73 -0.76 5.30 -14.51
C SER A 73 -1.45 5.88 -15.76
N ARG A 74 -0.72 6.05 -16.87
CA ARG A 74 -1.36 6.45 -18.15
C ARG A 74 -2.29 5.37 -18.68
N ALA A 75 -1.89 4.09 -18.56
CA ALA A 75 -2.72 2.97 -18.98
C ALA A 75 -4.02 2.86 -18.15
N ALA A 76 -3.98 3.30 -16.88
CA ALA A 76 -5.15 3.33 -16.00
C ALA A 76 -6.21 4.39 -16.38
N GLY A 77 -5.86 5.37 -17.23
CA GLY A 77 -6.78 6.44 -17.62
C GLY A 77 -7.16 7.33 -16.45
N GLU A 78 -8.45 7.41 -16.12
CA GLU A 78 -8.96 8.22 -14.99
C GLU A 78 -8.85 7.50 -13.63
N THR A 79 -8.68 6.17 -13.63
CA THR A 79 -8.53 5.40 -12.38
C THR A 79 -7.26 5.82 -11.64
N ILE A 80 -7.40 6.17 -10.38
CA ILE A 80 -6.30 6.49 -9.48
C ILE A 80 -5.67 5.18 -9.01
N LEU A 81 -4.36 5.06 -9.10
CA LEU A 81 -3.61 3.90 -8.64
C LEU A 81 -2.92 4.17 -7.29
N VAL A 82 -3.02 3.23 -6.36
CA VAL A 82 -2.19 3.17 -5.14
C VAL A 82 -1.26 1.98 -5.27
N VAL A 83 0.04 2.23 -5.46
CA VAL A 83 1.03 1.19 -5.80
C VAL A 83 2.12 1.12 -4.74
N GLY A 84 2.38 -0.10 -4.22
CA GLY A 84 3.44 -0.39 -3.25
C GLY A 84 4.77 -0.74 -3.93
N PHE A 85 5.86 -0.07 -3.56
CA PHE A 85 7.19 -0.31 -4.12
C PHE A 85 8.32 0.10 -3.16
N ILE A 86 9.55 -0.28 -3.49
CA ILE A 86 10.73 0.19 -2.78
C ILE A 86 11.22 1.48 -3.46
N GLU A 87 11.10 2.63 -2.76
CA GLU A 87 11.54 3.92 -3.30
C GLU A 87 13.01 4.16 -3.02
N GLU A 88 13.79 4.52 -4.05
CA GLU A 88 15.07 5.19 -3.89
C GLU A 88 14.84 6.68 -3.64
N GLY A 89 15.06 7.11 -2.41
CA GLY A 89 14.94 8.49 -1.97
C GLY A 89 16.26 9.27 -2.04
N PRO A 90 16.30 10.47 -1.43
CA PRO A 90 17.52 11.28 -1.36
C PRO A 90 18.64 10.56 -0.59
N ALA A 91 19.90 10.83 -0.98
CA ALA A 91 21.10 10.34 -0.32
C ALA A 91 21.16 8.80 -0.19
N ALA A 92 20.72 8.09 -1.24
CA ALA A 92 20.67 6.63 -1.29
C ALA A 92 19.93 6.00 -0.09
N GLN A 93 18.90 6.68 0.43
CA GLN A 93 17.99 6.09 1.39
C GLN A 93 16.88 5.33 0.65
N PHE A 94 16.52 4.16 1.15
CA PHE A 94 15.48 3.32 0.59
C PHE A 94 14.27 3.30 1.52
N TYR A 95 13.07 3.34 0.94
CA TYR A 95 11.83 3.39 1.69
C TYR A 95 10.84 2.34 1.19
N ASN A 96 10.16 1.68 2.12
CA ASN A 96 8.90 1.04 1.83
C ASN A 96 7.87 2.15 1.59
N ALA A 97 7.38 2.27 0.37
CA ALA A 97 6.57 3.40 -0.07
C ALA A 97 5.31 2.95 -0.81
N ALA A 98 4.27 3.75 -0.70
CA ALA A 98 3.07 3.66 -1.52
C ALA A 98 2.86 4.98 -2.25
N GLY A 99 2.85 4.92 -3.57
CA GLY A 99 2.62 6.07 -4.44
C GLY A 99 1.19 6.10 -4.95
N VAL A 100 0.61 7.30 -5.01
CA VAL A 100 -0.68 7.57 -5.63
C VAL A 100 -0.44 8.21 -7.00
N TYR A 101 -0.98 7.58 -8.04
CA TYR A 101 -0.74 7.98 -9.41
C TYR A 101 -2.03 8.27 -10.15
N LYS A 102 -2.05 9.35 -10.93
CA LYS A 102 -3.15 9.70 -11.84
C LYS A 102 -2.62 10.39 -13.09
N GLY A 103 -3.13 9.99 -14.27
CA GLY A 103 -2.80 10.64 -15.53
C GLY A 103 -1.30 10.69 -15.86
N GLY A 104 -0.56 9.64 -15.51
CA GLY A 104 0.88 9.56 -15.74
C GLY A 104 1.74 10.41 -14.79
N ARG A 105 1.24 10.75 -13.61
CA ARG A 105 1.97 11.53 -12.59
C ARG A 105 1.82 10.90 -11.21
N CYS A 106 2.87 10.96 -10.39
CA CYS A 106 2.79 10.73 -8.96
C CYS A 106 2.18 11.99 -8.31
N ILE A 107 0.96 11.85 -7.79
CA ILE A 107 0.23 12.98 -7.17
C ILE A 107 0.40 13.02 -5.65
N TYR A 108 0.71 11.87 -5.03
CA TYR A 108 1.01 11.76 -3.61
C TYR A 108 1.94 10.57 -3.38
N LEU A 109 2.73 10.61 -2.31
CA LEU A 109 3.60 9.51 -1.89
C LEU A 109 3.63 9.44 -0.37
N HIS A 110 3.33 8.27 0.17
CA HIS A 110 3.56 7.95 1.57
C HIS A 110 4.75 7.01 1.71
N ARG A 111 5.63 7.28 2.65
CA ARG A 111 6.74 6.41 3.09
C ARG A 111 6.40 5.83 4.44
N LYS A 112 6.44 4.53 4.57
CA LYS A 112 6.11 3.84 5.81
C LYS A 112 6.90 4.42 7.00
N ILE A 113 6.18 4.77 8.05
CA ILE A 113 6.74 5.41 9.25
C ILE A 113 7.06 4.37 10.30
N ASN A 114 6.13 3.44 10.55
CA ASN A 114 6.27 2.41 11.55
C ASN A 114 6.87 1.15 10.93
N LEU A 115 8.19 1.02 11.00
CA LEU A 115 8.92 -0.12 10.45
C LEU A 115 8.99 -1.24 11.50
N PRO A 116 8.29 -2.36 11.31
CA PRO A 116 8.33 -3.46 12.27
C PRO A 116 9.73 -4.10 12.34
N SER A 117 10.16 -4.40 13.56
CA SER A 117 11.40 -5.11 13.88
C SER A 117 11.12 -6.12 15.00
N TYR A 118 10.15 -6.99 14.76
CA TYR A 118 9.70 -8.03 15.70
C TYR A 118 9.19 -9.25 14.92
N GLY A 119 9.13 -10.41 15.59
CA GLY A 119 8.77 -11.66 14.96
C GLY A 119 9.69 -11.98 13.78
N LYS A 120 9.10 -12.22 12.62
CA LYS A 120 9.83 -12.45 11.36
C LYS A 120 10.09 -11.16 10.57
N LEU A 121 9.66 -10.01 11.07
CA LEU A 121 9.76 -8.74 10.38
C LEU A 121 11.02 -7.98 10.80
N ILE A 122 11.84 -7.56 9.84
CA ILE A 122 13.11 -6.86 10.06
C ILE A 122 13.27 -5.66 9.13
N GLU A 123 12.19 -4.88 8.94
CA GLU A 123 12.16 -3.79 7.96
C GLU A 123 13.19 -2.68 8.26
N THR A 124 13.51 -2.44 9.53
CA THR A 124 14.51 -1.46 9.94
C THR A 124 15.93 -1.76 9.42
N LYS A 125 16.18 -3.00 8.97
CA LYS A 125 17.44 -3.37 8.34
C LYS A 125 17.57 -2.80 6.92
N HIS A 126 16.44 -2.62 6.23
CA HIS A 126 16.41 -2.35 4.80
C HIS A 126 15.92 -0.94 4.48
N TYR A 127 15.02 -0.38 5.30
CA TYR A 127 14.30 0.85 4.99
C TYR A 127 14.58 1.97 6.00
N ALA A 128 14.63 3.19 5.50
CA ALA A 128 14.57 4.39 6.30
C ALA A 128 13.10 4.71 6.65
N GLN A 129 12.88 5.31 7.82
CA GLN A 129 11.55 5.75 8.26
C GLN A 129 11.02 6.93 7.43
N GLY A 130 9.75 6.87 7.08
CA GLY A 130 8.96 8.04 6.70
C GLY A 130 8.82 9.02 7.86
N ARG A 131 8.43 10.26 7.56
CA ARG A 131 8.39 11.33 8.57
C ARG A 131 7.08 12.11 8.61
N PHE A 132 6.23 11.95 7.59
CA PHE A 132 5.05 12.78 7.43
C PHE A 132 3.81 11.92 7.21
N VAL A 133 2.74 12.28 7.91
CA VAL A 133 1.39 11.83 7.62
C VAL A 133 0.68 13.01 6.97
N ASP A 134 0.15 12.81 5.78
CA ASP A 134 -0.65 13.79 5.08
C ASP A 134 -1.79 13.10 4.34
N THR A 135 -2.67 13.87 3.74
CA THR A 135 -3.81 13.39 2.99
C THR A 135 -3.88 14.04 1.62
N HIS A 136 -4.48 13.36 0.65
CA HIS A 136 -4.58 13.88 -0.71
C HIS A 136 -6.03 13.86 -1.21
N ALA A 137 -6.51 14.99 -1.77
CA ALA A 137 -7.83 15.04 -2.39
C ALA A 137 -7.86 14.17 -3.66
N ILE A 138 -8.81 13.26 -3.75
CA ILE A 138 -9.01 12.36 -4.89
C ILE A 138 -10.34 12.61 -5.62
N GLY A 139 -11.08 13.58 -5.18
CA GLY A 139 -12.37 14.05 -5.71
C GLY A 139 -12.83 15.27 -4.92
N GLU A 140 -14.05 15.71 -5.17
CA GLU A 140 -14.64 16.86 -4.44
C GLU A 140 -14.91 16.50 -2.97
N ASP A 141 -15.50 15.32 -2.72
CA ASP A 141 -15.92 14.88 -1.39
C ASP A 141 -14.92 13.91 -0.74
N TRP A 142 -13.94 13.41 -1.50
CA TRP A 142 -13.04 12.35 -1.05
C TRP A 142 -11.61 12.80 -0.85
N ARG A 143 -11.10 12.54 0.35
CA ARG A 143 -9.70 12.77 0.73
C ARG A 143 -9.09 11.47 1.24
N LEU A 144 -8.08 11.01 0.54
CA LEU A 144 -7.33 9.80 0.82
C LEU A 144 -6.37 10.00 1.99
N GLY A 145 -6.54 9.26 3.07
CA GLY A 145 -5.49 8.97 4.05
C GLY A 145 -4.82 7.66 3.67
N LEU A 146 -3.51 7.69 3.45
CA LEU A 146 -2.74 6.52 3.03
C LEU A 146 -1.72 6.16 4.11
N LEU A 147 -1.86 4.96 4.68
CA LEU A 147 -0.97 4.41 5.69
C LEU A 147 -0.58 2.98 5.29
N ILE A 148 0.68 2.61 5.48
CA ILE A 148 1.19 1.32 5.04
C ILE A 148 1.28 0.36 6.22
N CYS A 149 0.50 -0.73 6.16
CA CYS A 149 0.64 -1.90 7.04
C CYS A 149 0.84 -1.51 8.52
N ALA A 150 2.00 -1.75 9.08
CA ALA A 150 2.31 -1.49 10.48
C ALA A 150 2.13 -0.02 10.93
N ASP A 151 1.94 0.92 10.03
CA ASP A 151 1.53 2.28 10.40
C ASP A 151 0.20 2.28 11.16
N LEU A 152 -0.72 1.36 10.83
CA LEU A 152 -2.01 1.24 11.50
C LEU A 152 -1.92 0.69 12.92
N TRP A 153 -0.83 0.02 13.27
CA TRP A 153 -0.58 -0.40 14.66
C TRP A 153 -0.15 0.76 15.57
N ASN A 154 0.08 1.94 14.99
CA ASN A 154 0.32 3.18 15.73
C ASN A 154 -0.91 4.11 15.62
N PRO A 155 -1.79 4.15 16.64
CA PRO A 155 -3.01 4.94 16.59
C PRO A 155 -2.80 6.43 16.31
N ALA A 156 -1.64 6.97 16.69
CA ALA A 156 -1.32 8.38 16.47
C ALA A 156 -1.22 8.71 14.95
N LEU A 157 -0.71 7.80 14.12
CA LEU A 157 -0.60 8.01 12.68
C LEU A 157 -1.99 8.04 12.02
N THR A 158 -2.86 7.11 12.42
CA THR A 158 -4.25 7.09 11.95
C THR A 158 -5.00 8.33 12.41
N HIS A 159 -4.84 8.75 13.67
CA HIS A 159 -5.46 9.96 14.19
C HIS A 159 -5.01 11.20 13.43
N LEU A 160 -3.71 11.35 13.16
CA LEU A 160 -3.16 12.45 12.36
C LEU A 160 -3.74 12.47 10.94
N SER A 161 -3.92 11.31 10.32
CA SER A 161 -4.55 11.24 9.00
C SER A 161 -5.96 11.84 9.00
N PHE A 162 -6.78 11.52 10.01
CA PHE A 162 -8.12 12.09 10.16
C PHE A 162 -8.10 13.56 10.57
N LEU A 163 -7.16 14.01 11.39
CA LEU A 163 -6.96 15.43 11.69
C LEU A 163 -6.61 16.23 10.43
N HIS A 164 -5.89 15.64 9.48
CA HIS A 164 -5.59 16.22 8.18
C HIS A 164 -6.74 16.07 7.17
N GLY A 165 -7.92 15.63 7.63
CA GLY A 165 -9.16 15.61 6.88
C GLY A 165 -9.38 14.38 6.01
N ALA A 166 -8.75 13.24 6.30
CA ALA A 166 -9.07 12.00 5.61
C ALA A 166 -10.57 11.69 5.70
N THR A 167 -11.18 11.32 4.57
CA THR A 167 -12.56 10.81 4.50
C THR A 167 -12.60 9.36 4.02
N LEU A 168 -11.47 8.84 3.57
CA LEU A 168 -11.24 7.44 3.21
C LEU A 168 -9.85 7.04 3.72
N LEU A 169 -9.76 5.98 4.51
CA LEU A 169 -8.49 5.38 4.92
C LEU A 169 -8.16 4.21 3.99
N VAL A 170 -6.99 4.25 3.36
CA VAL A 170 -6.48 3.17 2.50
C VAL A 170 -5.18 2.63 3.08
N SER A 171 -5.11 1.32 3.21
CA SER A 171 -3.93 0.64 3.73
C SER A 171 -3.51 -0.55 2.87
N PRO A 172 -2.48 -0.38 2.02
CA PRO A 172 -1.73 -1.50 1.48
C PRO A 172 -1.02 -2.25 2.59
N ILE A 173 -1.19 -3.57 2.66
CA ILE A 173 -0.49 -4.39 3.65
C ILE A 173 0.22 -5.59 3.00
N SER A 174 1.23 -6.10 3.69
CA SER A 174 1.95 -7.34 3.39
C SER A 174 2.18 -8.07 4.70
N SER A 175 1.10 -8.64 5.25
CA SER A 175 1.09 -9.26 6.57
C SER A 175 0.81 -10.76 6.43
N GLY A 176 1.76 -11.59 6.86
CA GLY A 176 1.64 -13.05 6.91
C GLY A 176 1.03 -13.53 8.22
N VAL A 177 0.41 -14.70 8.21
CA VAL A 177 -0.17 -15.33 9.40
C VAL A 177 0.87 -15.45 10.51
N GLU A 178 2.10 -15.84 10.14
CA GLU A 178 3.19 -16.15 11.07
C GLU A 178 4.07 -14.92 11.41
N ALA A 179 3.73 -13.75 10.90
CA ALA A 179 4.61 -12.56 10.95
C ALA A 179 4.93 -12.10 12.37
N VAL A 180 3.93 -12.14 13.28
CA VAL A 180 4.06 -11.63 14.66
C VAL A 180 4.59 -12.72 15.62
N GLY A 181 4.33 -13.98 15.34
CA GLY A 181 4.73 -15.14 16.16
C GLY A 181 3.55 -15.98 16.66
N GLU A 182 3.88 -17.05 17.36
CA GLU A 182 2.89 -17.99 17.89
C GLU A 182 1.98 -17.32 18.93
N GLY A 183 0.69 -17.66 18.90
CA GLY A 183 -0.30 -17.20 19.87
C GLY A 183 -0.93 -15.84 19.54
N PHE A 184 -0.57 -15.19 18.43
CA PHE A 184 -1.24 -14.00 17.92
C PHE A 184 -2.01 -14.31 16.64
N ASP A 185 -3.33 -14.20 16.68
CA ASP A 185 -4.19 -14.32 15.51
C ASP A 185 -4.09 -13.02 14.67
N ASN A 186 -3.14 -13.02 13.74
CA ASN A 186 -2.83 -11.83 12.95
C ASN A 186 -4.01 -11.39 12.05
N PRO A 187 -4.70 -12.29 11.32
CA PRO A 187 -5.91 -11.92 10.57
C PRO A 187 -7.01 -11.30 11.43
N ALA A 188 -7.31 -11.89 12.59
CA ALA A 188 -8.31 -11.34 13.52
C ALA A 188 -7.88 -9.97 14.09
N GLY A 189 -6.60 -9.80 14.39
CA GLY A 189 -6.05 -8.52 14.82
C GLY A 189 -6.24 -7.41 13.78
N TRP A 190 -5.99 -7.71 12.51
CA TRP A 190 -6.21 -6.77 11.41
C TRP A 190 -7.69 -6.43 11.23
N ALA A 191 -8.57 -7.43 11.25
CA ALA A 191 -10.01 -7.21 11.16
C ALA A 191 -10.52 -6.31 12.30
N ALA A 192 -10.07 -6.54 13.53
CA ALA A 192 -10.41 -5.72 14.68
C ALA A 192 -9.88 -4.28 14.53
N THR A 193 -8.66 -4.10 14.04
CA THR A 193 -8.02 -2.79 13.81
C THR A 193 -8.80 -1.97 12.78
N MET A 194 -9.14 -2.56 11.64
CA MET A 194 -9.88 -1.89 10.58
C MET A 194 -11.30 -1.52 11.04
N HIS A 195 -11.98 -2.44 11.73
CA HIS A 195 -13.32 -2.18 12.30
C HIS A 195 -13.26 -1.03 13.33
N PHE A 196 -12.28 -1.06 14.22
CA PHE A 196 -12.09 -0.03 15.24
C PHE A 196 -11.95 1.36 14.63
N TYR A 197 -11.05 1.54 13.64
CA TYR A 197 -10.84 2.85 13.03
C TYR A 197 -12.04 3.33 12.22
N SER A 198 -12.69 2.44 11.46
CA SER A 198 -13.91 2.81 10.73
C SER A 198 -15.02 3.26 11.65
N MET A 199 -15.20 2.58 12.79
CA MET A 199 -16.19 2.95 13.80
C MET A 199 -15.83 4.25 14.52
N MET A 200 -14.57 4.42 14.93
CA MET A 200 -14.12 5.58 15.71
C MET A 200 -14.17 6.90 14.92
N TYR A 201 -13.88 6.83 13.64
CA TYR A 201 -13.84 8.04 12.78
C TYR A 201 -15.06 8.18 11.87
N GLY A 202 -15.96 7.19 11.85
CA GLY A 202 -17.13 7.20 10.98
C GLY A 202 -16.78 7.27 9.49
N ALA A 203 -15.62 6.73 9.09
CA ALA A 203 -15.11 6.79 7.74
C ALA A 203 -14.87 5.39 7.18
N PRO A 204 -15.13 5.17 5.88
CA PRO A 204 -14.78 3.92 5.23
C PRO A 204 -13.27 3.70 5.25
N SER A 205 -12.87 2.44 5.36
CA SER A 205 -11.48 2.02 5.27
C SER A 205 -11.32 0.81 4.37
N VAL A 206 -10.25 0.81 3.59
CA VAL A 206 -9.89 -0.24 2.64
C VAL A 206 -8.52 -0.77 3.00
N MET A 207 -8.45 -2.05 3.30
CA MET A 207 -7.22 -2.79 3.51
C MET A 207 -7.01 -3.75 2.34
N VAL A 208 -5.81 -3.79 1.80
CA VAL A 208 -5.48 -4.72 0.71
C VAL A 208 -4.22 -5.48 1.08
N ASN A 209 -4.38 -6.74 1.44
CA ASN A 209 -3.26 -7.65 1.69
C ASN A 209 -2.98 -8.50 0.46
N ARG A 210 -1.75 -8.93 0.32
CA ARG A 210 -1.37 -9.92 -0.68
C ARG A 210 -1.87 -11.33 -0.30
N VAL A 211 -1.77 -12.29 -1.22
CA VAL A 211 -2.16 -13.69 -1.01
C VAL A 211 -1.01 -14.64 -1.32
N GLY A 212 -1.12 -15.87 -0.84
CA GLY A 212 -0.20 -16.96 -1.15
C GLY A 212 1.04 -17.01 -0.27
N PRO A 213 1.87 -18.05 -0.47
CA PRO A 213 3.11 -18.23 0.28
C PRO A 213 4.23 -17.37 -0.28
N GLU A 214 5.12 -16.89 0.61
CA GLU A 214 6.40 -16.29 0.23
C GLU A 214 7.42 -16.64 1.31
N GLN A 215 8.42 -17.49 0.96
CA GLN A 215 9.37 -18.07 1.90
C GLN A 215 8.67 -18.74 3.11
N ASP A 216 8.83 -18.20 4.30
CA ASP A 216 8.30 -18.73 5.56
C ASP A 216 7.05 -18.01 6.07
N LEU A 217 6.43 -17.18 5.23
CA LEU A 217 5.18 -16.47 5.50
C LEU A 217 4.06 -16.93 4.57
N THR A 218 2.84 -16.97 5.11
CA THR A 218 1.60 -17.22 4.37
C THR A 218 0.71 -16.00 4.46
N PHE A 219 0.41 -15.38 3.33
CA PHE A 219 -0.45 -14.20 3.24
C PHE A 219 -1.88 -14.64 2.95
N TRP A 220 -2.85 -14.11 3.74
CA TRP A 220 -4.24 -14.61 3.71
C TRP A 220 -5.18 -13.77 2.83
N GLY A 221 -4.75 -12.59 2.31
CA GLY A 221 -5.64 -11.65 1.65
C GLY A 221 -6.39 -10.74 2.65
N GLY A 222 -7.61 -10.29 2.32
CA GLY A 222 -8.47 -9.45 3.17
C GLY A 222 -8.53 -8.01 2.78
#